data_b782f0f1bfd79c3a1259ca8f8d9d2076
#
_entry.id   b782f0f1bfd79c3a1259ca8f8d9d2076
#
_cell.length_a   1.000
_cell.length_b   1.000
_cell.length_c   1.000
_cell.angle_alpha   90.00
_cell.angle_beta   90.00
_cell.angle_gamma   90.00
#
_symmetry.space_group_name_H-M   'P 1'
#
loop_
_entity.id
_entity.type
_entity.pdbx_description
1 polymer ?
#
loop_
_entity_poly.entity_id
_entity_poly.type
_entity_poly.pdbx_seq_one_letter_code
_entity_poly.pdbx_strand_id
1 'polypeptide(L)'
;MSKIIIAIPRGRIIKELKVILMKTTFAPEAEMFDDKSRKLTFLSKNKNVNFIKVRAFDACTFVAFGAAQIGIAGEDVIKEFDYSEIYAPVELNIGHCRLSVAALKTLLKKEDPETWSNIRVATKYPNISKEYFANKGIQVEAIKLNGSMELAPSLNMCRRIVDLVSTGATLKANGLKEIDEIMKVQSKLIINRSAFKTNNNKIQIIMDEITSLVK
;
A
#
# COMPACT_ATOMS: atom_id res chain seq x y z
N MET A 1 20.49 23.85 5.80
CA MET A 1 19.54 22.92 6.48
C MET A 1 18.99 21.95 5.44
N SER A 2 19.00 20.65 5.71
CA SER A 2 18.45 19.63 4.80
C SER A 2 16.93 19.81 4.65
N LYS A 3 16.45 19.69 3.42
CA LYS A 3 15.01 19.68 3.12
C LYS A 3 14.40 18.34 3.55
N ILE A 4 13.14 18.36 3.96
CA ILE A 4 12.36 17.14 4.18
C ILE A 4 11.78 16.70 2.83
N ILE A 5 12.00 15.44 2.47
CA ILE A 5 11.43 14.82 1.28
C ILE A 5 10.28 13.92 1.71
N ILE A 6 9.12 14.09 1.07
CA ILE A 6 7.91 13.30 1.31
C ILE A 6 7.65 12.43 0.07
N ALA A 7 7.65 11.10 0.25
CA ALA A 7 7.37 10.14 -0.82
C ALA A 7 5.85 9.89 -0.92
N ILE A 8 5.26 10.23 -2.08
CA ILE A 8 3.83 10.10 -2.35
C ILE A 8 3.61 8.96 -3.36
N PRO A 9 2.78 7.96 -3.05
CA PRO A 9 2.49 6.89 -3.96
C PRO A 9 1.59 7.34 -5.12
N ARG A 10 1.89 6.85 -6.32
CA ARG A 10 1.00 6.97 -7.49
C ARG A 10 -0.20 6.04 -7.34
N GLY A 11 -1.27 6.36 -8.05
CA GLY A 11 -2.44 5.51 -8.16
C GLY A 11 -3.65 6.06 -7.42
N ARG A 12 -4.53 5.17 -6.99
CA ARG A 12 -5.89 5.51 -6.52
C ARG A 12 -5.91 6.53 -5.39
N ILE A 13 -5.06 6.41 -4.40
CA ILE A 13 -5.07 7.25 -3.19
C ILE A 13 -4.62 8.70 -3.42
N ILE A 14 -3.98 9.00 -4.56
CA ILE A 14 -3.46 10.35 -4.82
C ILE A 14 -4.56 11.40 -4.88
N LYS A 15 -5.78 11.01 -5.30
CA LYS A 15 -6.94 11.91 -5.37
C LYS A 15 -7.44 12.28 -3.97
N GLU A 16 -7.50 11.31 -3.07
CA GLU A 16 -7.87 11.52 -1.66
C GLU A 16 -6.79 12.32 -0.94
N LEU A 17 -5.51 11.98 -1.17
CA LEU A 17 -4.36 12.72 -0.65
C LEU A 17 -4.34 14.18 -1.10
N LYS A 18 -4.77 14.50 -2.32
CA LYS A 18 -4.86 15.88 -2.80
C LYS A 18 -5.68 16.75 -1.86
N VAL A 19 -6.83 16.24 -1.37
CA VAL A 19 -7.72 16.97 -0.48
C VAL A 19 -7.03 17.35 0.83
N ILE A 20 -6.21 16.45 1.36
CA ILE A 20 -5.43 16.65 2.60
C ILE A 20 -4.26 17.60 2.32
N LEU A 21 -3.39 17.25 1.38
CA LEU A 21 -2.13 17.94 1.15
C LEU A 21 -2.30 19.39 0.68
N MET A 22 -3.35 19.68 -0.11
CA MET A 22 -3.61 21.05 -0.57
C MET A 22 -4.06 22.02 0.54
N LYS A 23 -4.47 21.49 1.70
CA LYS A 23 -4.81 22.30 2.89
C LYS A 23 -3.62 22.57 3.78
N THR A 24 -2.47 21.91 3.55
CA THR A 24 -1.27 22.08 4.39
C THR A 24 -0.51 23.35 4.04
N THR A 25 0.25 23.87 5.01
CA THR A 25 1.19 25.00 4.82
C THR A 25 2.33 24.64 3.87
N PHE A 26 2.58 23.35 3.65
CA PHE A 26 3.57 22.81 2.72
C PHE A 26 2.94 22.16 1.48
N ALA A 27 1.77 22.61 1.06
CA ALA A 27 1.08 22.07 -0.12
C ALA A 27 2.03 21.96 -1.32
N PRO A 28 2.01 20.83 -2.06
CA PRO A 28 2.83 20.65 -3.25
C PRO A 28 2.32 21.48 -4.43
N GLU A 29 3.16 21.60 -5.46
CA GLU A 29 2.75 22.10 -6.77
C GLU A 29 1.55 21.31 -7.30
N ALA A 30 0.57 22.00 -7.89
CA ALA A 30 -0.65 21.37 -8.42
C ALA A 30 -0.36 20.31 -9.49
N GLU A 31 0.74 20.48 -10.23
CA GLU A 31 1.22 19.52 -11.25
C GLU A 31 1.47 18.12 -10.67
N MET A 32 1.75 17.99 -9.36
CA MET A 32 1.93 16.68 -8.70
C MET A 32 0.70 15.78 -8.88
N PHE A 33 -0.49 16.37 -9.00
CA PHE A 33 -1.76 15.65 -9.14
C PHE A 33 -2.21 15.47 -10.59
N ASP A 34 -1.40 15.94 -11.55
CA ASP A 34 -1.63 15.69 -12.97
C ASP A 34 -1.11 14.28 -13.34
N ASP A 35 -2.00 13.44 -13.84
CA ASP A 35 -1.66 12.09 -14.30
C ASP A 35 -0.83 12.10 -15.60
N LYS A 36 -0.85 13.22 -16.36
CA LYS A 36 -0.07 13.38 -17.59
C LYS A 36 1.37 13.82 -17.32
N SER A 37 1.63 14.43 -16.17
CA SER A 37 2.98 14.89 -15.81
C SER A 37 3.92 13.70 -15.63
N ARG A 38 5.08 13.76 -16.29
CA ARG A 38 6.19 12.81 -16.12
C ARG A 38 7.19 13.26 -15.06
N LYS A 39 6.99 14.41 -14.46
CA LYS A 39 7.82 14.94 -13.36
C LYS A 39 7.70 14.03 -12.15
N LEU A 40 8.83 13.78 -11.50
CA LEU A 40 8.91 12.90 -10.33
C LEU A 40 9.16 13.64 -9.03
N THR A 41 9.69 14.85 -9.11
CA THR A 41 10.02 15.71 -7.98
C THR A 41 9.24 17.00 -8.08
N PHE A 42 8.61 17.41 -6.98
CA PHE A 42 7.75 18.60 -6.92
C PHE A 42 8.16 19.46 -5.74
N LEU A 43 8.14 20.77 -5.96
CA LEU A 43 8.36 21.74 -4.88
C LEU A 43 7.08 21.91 -4.06
N SER A 44 7.22 22.44 -2.86
CA SER A 44 6.10 22.86 -2.05
C SER A 44 6.11 24.37 -1.81
N LYS A 45 4.99 24.89 -1.32
CA LYS A 45 4.90 26.27 -0.85
C LYS A 45 5.95 26.56 0.23
N ASN A 46 6.23 25.59 1.07
CA ASN A 46 7.30 25.65 2.06
C ASN A 46 8.62 25.20 1.44
N LYS A 47 9.58 26.10 1.30
CA LYS A 47 10.91 25.82 0.69
C LYS A 47 11.71 24.72 1.38
N ASN A 48 11.32 24.32 2.61
CA ASN A 48 11.98 23.27 3.39
C ASN A 48 11.40 21.88 3.15
N VAL A 49 10.34 21.73 2.34
CA VAL A 49 9.69 20.47 2.02
C VAL A 49 9.67 20.27 0.49
N ASN A 50 10.00 19.09 0.04
CA ASN A 50 9.84 18.65 -1.34
C ASN A 50 9.06 17.34 -1.40
N PHE A 51 8.48 17.05 -2.55
CA PHE A 51 7.75 15.80 -2.77
C PHE A 51 8.38 14.98 -3.88
N ILE A 52 8.30 13.66 -3.74
CA ILE A 52 8.60 12.72 -4.82
C ILE A 52 7.39 11.83 -5.08
N LYS A 53 7.10 11.58 -6.37
CA LYS A 53 5.98 10.74 -6.82
C LYS A 53 6.50 9.39 -7.26
N VAL A 54 6.21 8.33 -6.51
CA VAL A 54 6.78 6.98 -6.65
C VAL A 54 5.70 5.90 -6.72
N ARG A 55 6.05 4.63 -6.96
CA ARG A 55 5.10 3.51 -6.80
C ARG A 55 4.87 3.23 -5.32
N ALA A 56 3.73 2.60 -4.97
CA ALA A 56 3.35 2.37 -3.58
C ALA A 56 4.42 1.58 -2.79
N PHE A 57 4.97 0.51 -3.33
CA PHE A 57 6.04 -0.26 -2.69
C PHE A 57 7.34 0.55 -2.58
N ASP A 58 7.66 1.34 -3.59
CA ASP A 58 8.87 2.16 -3.60
C ASP A 58 8.82 3.25 -2.51
N ALA A 59 7.62 3.73 -2.12
CA ALA A 59 7.49 4.70 -1.04
C ALA A 59 8.11 4.17 0.28
N CYS A 60 7.83 2.90 0.63
CA CYS A 60 8.46 2.26 1.79
C CYS A 60 9.98 2.15 1.61
N THR A 61 10.45 1.77 0.43
CA THR A 61 11.88 1.65 0.14
C THR A 61 12.60 3.00 0.28
N PHE A 62 12.06 4.07 -0.33
CA PHE A 62 12.66 5.41 -0.22
C PHE A 62 12.72 5.91 1.22
N VAL A 63 11.69 5.60 2.03
CA VAL A 63 11.67 5.97 3.44
C VAL A 63 12.61 5.09 4.26
N ALA A 64 12.61 3.77 4.07
CA ALA A 64 13.45 2.84 4.81
C ALA A 64 14.94 3.17 4.69
N PHE A 65 15.37 3.52 3.49
CA PHE A 65 16.78 3.85 3.19
C PHE A 65 17.11 5.35 3.36
N GLY A 66 16.19 6.16 3.92
CA GLY A 66 16.44 7.56 4.26
C GLY A 66 16.49 8.55 3.08
N ALA A 67 16.22 8.09 1.86
CA ALA A 67 16.13 8.97 0.70
C ALA A 67 14.90 9.90 0.77
N ALA A 68 13.84 9.45 1.43
CA ALA A 68 12.74 10.31 1.90
C ALA A 68 12.63 10.18 3.42
N GLN A 69 12.37 11.29 4.10
CA GLN A 69 12.22 11.30 5.56
C GLN A 69 10.82 10.87 5.98
N ILE A 70 9.84 11.17 5.14
CA ILE A 70 8.41 10.86 5.32
C ILE A 70 7.89 10.22 4.04
N GLY A 71 6.87 9.38 4.16
CA GLY A 71 6.15 8.82 3.02
C GLY A 71 4.71 8.49 3.37
N ILE A 72 3.96 8.07 2.37
CA ILE A 72 2.61 7.55 2.54
C ILE A 72 2.55 6.17 1.90
N ALA A 73 2.02 5.21 2.66
CA ALA A 73 1.87 3.83 2.19
C ALA A 73 0.62 3.18 2.78
N GLY A 74 0.05 2.20 2.07
CA GLY A 74 -1.00 1.36 2.62
C GLY A 74 -0.45 0.38 3.67
N GLU A 75 -1.27 -0.01 4.63
CA GLU A 75 -0.91 -1.00 5.65
C GLU A 75 -0.47 -2.34 5.05
N ASP A 76 -1.05 -2.70 3.92
CA ASP A 76 -0.67 -3.85 3.10
C ASP A 76 0.79 -3.82 2.67
N VAL A 77 1.23 -2.66 2.18
CA VAL A 77 2.62 -2.46 1.73
C VAL A 77 3.56 -2.41 2.92
N ILE A 78 3.18 -1.72 4.00
CA ILE A 78 4.00 -1.62 5.22
C ILE A 78 4.22 -3.02 5.82
N LYS A 79 3.17 -3.82 5.95
CA LYS A 79 3.24 -5.19 6.49
C LYS A 79 4.01 -6.13 5.55
N GLU A 80 3.82 -6.03 4.24
CA GLU A 80 4.56 -6.86 3.28
C GLU A 80 6.06 -6.53 3.25
N PHE A 81 6.41 -5.24 3.40
CA PHE A 81 7.79 -4.77 3.38
C PHE A 81 8.52 -5.11 4.68
N ASP A 82 7.82 -5.05 5.82
CA ASP A 82 8.27 -5.43 7.17
C ASP A 82 9.69 -4.99 7.51
N TYR A 83 9.95 -3.69 7.49
CA TYR A 83 11.30 -3.14 7.72
C TYR A 83 11.34 -2.26 8.97
N SER A 84 12.26 -2.58 9.89
CA SER A 84 12.35 -1.97 11.23
C SER A 84 12.61 -0.45 11.25
N GLU A 85 13.22 0.11 10.19
CA GLU A 85 13.47 1.54 10.06
C GLU A 85 12.23 2.37 9.71
N ILE A 86 11.10 1.73 9.43
CA ILE A 86 9.83 2.42 9.19
C ILE A 86 9.04 2.52 10.50
N TYR A 87 8.61 3.75 10.79
CA TYR A 87 7.65 4.08 11.84
C TYR A 87 6.36 4.64 11.21
N ALA A 88 5.19 4.10 11.54
CA ALA A 88 3.91 4.45 10.94
C ALA A 88 2.91 4.97 11.99
N PRO A 89 3.09 6.21 12.50
CA PRO A 89 2.36 6.73 13.67
C PRO A 89 0.96 7.25 13.35
N VAL A 90 0.65 7.63 12.11
CA VAL A 90 -0.59 8.33 11.76
C VAL A 90 -1.38 7.56 10.73
N GLU A 91 -2.63 7.27 11.05
CA GLU A 91 -3.63 6.77 10.12
C GLU A 91 -4.23 7.94 9.35
N LEU A 92 -4.32 7.81 8.02
CA LEU A 92 -4.77 8.90 7.16
C LEU A 92 -6.27 8.81 6.82
N ASN A 93 -6.93 7.74 7.24
CA ASN A 93 -8.35 7.49 6.98
C ASN A 93 -8.75 7.58 5.50
N ILE A 94 -7.84 7.17 4.60
CA ILE A 94 -8.01 7.15 3.15
C ILE A 94 -7.54 5.83 2.54
N GLY A 95 -7.99 5.55 1.32
CA GLY A 95 -7.56 4.37 0.57
C GLY A 95 -8.13 3.07 1.12
N HIS A 96 -9.28 3.12 1.79
CA HIS A 96 -9.91 1.95 2.41
C HIS A 96 -10.18 0.82 1.40
N CYS A 97 -9.68 -0.36 1.75
CA CYS A 97 -9.93 -1.62 1.06
C CYS A 97 -9.65 -2.78 2.01
N ARG A 98 -9.65 -4.00 1.50
CA ARG A 98 -9.24 -5.18 2.27
C ARG A 98 -8.35 -6.07 1.42
N LEU A 99 -7.41 -6.73 2.04
CA LEU A 99 -6.61 -7.79 1.44
C LEU A 99 -7.36 -9.10 1.67
N SER A 100 -7.66 -9.82 0.59
CA SER A 100 -8.54 -11.00 0.67
C SER A 100 -8.04 -12.14 -0.18
N VAL A 101 -8.41 -13.36 0.23
CA VAL A 101 -8.27 -14.56 -0.56
C VAL A 101 -9.46 -14.65 -1.50
N ALA A 102 -9.21 -14.92 -2.78
CA ALA A 102 -10.25 -15.19 -3.76
C ALA A 102 -9.92 -16.44 -4.59
N ALA A 103 -10.93 -17.15 -5.04
CA ALA A 103 -10.79 -18.34 -5.87
C ALA A 103 -11.81 -18.37 -7.01
N LEU A 104 -11.53 -19.22 -8.03
CA LEU A 104 -12.48 -19.48 -9.09
C LEU A 104 -13.78 -20.05 -8.51
N LYS A 105 -14.92 -19.53 -8.93
CA LYS A 105 -16.25 -20.04 -8.54
C LYS A 105 -16.43 -21.52 -8.89
N THR A 106 -15.84 -21.98 -9.99
CA THR A 106 -15.86 -23.37 -10.42
C THR A 106 -15.07 -24.29 -9.49
N LEU A 107 -14.01 -23.78 -8.86
CA LEU A 107 -13.23 -24.49 -7.86
C LEU A 107 -14.04 -24.71 -6.58
N LEU A 108 -14.69 -23.67 -6.07
CA LEU A 108 -15.48 -23.71 -4.84
C LEU A 108 -16.71 -24.64 -4.89
N LYS A 109 -17.10 -25.09 -6.09
CA LYS A 109 -18.11 -26.15 -6.25
C LYS A 109 -17.55 -27.55 -6.05
N LYS A 110 -16.23 -27.71 -6.09
CA LYS A 110 -15.52 -28.99 -6.07
C LYS A 110 -14.64 -29.20 -4.86
N GLU A 111 -14.17 -28.12 -4.27
CA GLU A 111 -13.23 -28.12 -3.14
C GLU A 111 -13.79 -27.25 -2.01
N ASP A 112 -13.69 -27.77 -0.78
CA ASP A 112 -13.97 -27.01 0.43
C ASP A 112 -12.67 -26.29 0.86
N PRO A 113 -12.68 -24.95 1.05
CA PRO A 113 -11.52 -24.21 1.55
C PRO A 113 -10.95 -24.73 2.88
N GLU A 114 -11.78 -25.32 3.73
CA GLU A 114 -11.36 -25.90 5.02
C GLU A 114 -10.49 -27.15 4.87
N THR A 115 -10.53 -27.79 3.72
CA THR A 115 -9.75 -29.01 3.45
C THR A 115 -8.42 -28.75 2.76
N TRP A 116 -8.06 -27.47 2.54
CA TRP A 116 -6.82 -27.13 1.87
C TRP A 116 -5.62 -27.44 2.77
N SER A 117 -4.63 -28.15 2.23
CA SER A 117 -3.37 -28.46 2.91
C SER A 117 -2.14 -27.90 2.19
N ASN A 118 -2.14 -27.95 0.86
CA ASN A 118 -1.07 -27.40 0.02
C ASN A 118 -1.70 -26.69 -1.19
N ILE A 119 -1.45 -25.40 -1.31
CA ILE A 119 -2.06 -24.56 -2.34
C ILE A 119 -1.06 -23.64 -3.02
N ARG A 120 -1.41 -23.22 -4.24
CA ARG A 120 -0.69 -22.19 -4.98
C ARG A 120 -1.56 -20.96 -5.12
N VAL A 121 -1.00 -19.78 -4.84
CA VAL A 121 -1.69 -18.47 -4.96
C VAL A 121 -0.86 -17.48 -5.74
N ALA A 122 -1.49 -16.67 -6.58
CA ALA A 122 -0.86 -15.50 -7.17
C ALA A 122 -1.12 -14.28 -6.29
N THR A 123 -0.10 -13.51 -6.00
CA THR A 123 -0.20 -12.38 -5.09
C THR A 123 0.89 -11.35 -5.30
N LYS A 124 0.62 -10.13 -4.91
CA LYS A 124 1.61 -9.06 -4.74
C LYS A 124 2.25 -9.07 -3.34
N TYR A 125 1.67 -9.85 -2.43
CA TYR A 125 1.95 -9.88 -0.99
C TYR A 125 2.37 -11.28 -0.52
N PRO A 126 3.52 -11.82 -1.01
CA PRO A 126 3.94 -13.19 -0.67
C PRO A 126 4.19 -13.41 0.82
N ASN A 127 4.72 -12.42 1.55
CA ASN A 127 5.02 -12.56 2.98
C ASN A 127 3.73 -12.64 3.81
N ILE A 128 2.80 -11.70 3.58
CA ILE A 128 1.50 -11.70 4.24
C ILE A 128 0.74 -12.98 3.91
N SER A 129 0.78 -13.42 2.64
CA SER A 129 0.09 -14.63 2.22
C SER A 129 0.65 -15.88 2.90
N LYS A 130 1.97 -16.02 3.00
CA LYS A 130 2.62 -17.13 3.70
C LYS A 130 2.26 -17.16 5.18
N GLU A 131 2.35 -16.02 5.87
CA GLU A 131 1.96 -15.89 7.28
C GLU A 131 0.50 -16.29 7.50
N TYR A 132 -0.41 -15.74 6.69
CA TYR A 132 -1.85 -16.03 6.80
C TYR A 132 -2.18 -17.52 6.64
N PHE A 133 -1.66 -18.16 5.59
CA PHE A 133 -1.92 -19.58 5.36
C PHE A 133 -1.20 -20.49 6.36
N ALA A 134 0.01 -20.14 6.79
CA ALA A 134 0.71 -20.88 7.84
C ALA A 134 -0.07 -20.88 9.16
N ASN A 135 -0.69 -19.76 9.54
CA ASN A 135 -1.55 -19.67 10.73
C ASN A 135 -2.82 -20.54 10.63
N LYS A 136 -3.21 -20.94 9.42
CA LYS A 136 -4.30 -21.89 9.16
C LYS A 136 -3.82 -23.33 8.96
N GLY A 137 -2.52 -23.61 9.12
CA GLY A 137 -1.93 -24.93 8.87
C GLY A 137 -1.84 -25.30 7.38
N ILE A 138 -1.96 -24.33 6.48
CA ILE A 138 -1.95 -24.55 5.03
C ILE A 138 -0.59 -24.17 4.47
N GLN A 139 0.02 -25.08 3.70
CA GLN A 139 1.25 -24.81 2.99
C GLN A 139 0.95 -24.03 1.69
N VAL A 140 1.62 -22.89 1.46
CA VAL A 140 1.37 -22.05 0.30
C VAL A 140 2.61 -21.82 -0.54
N GLU A 141 2.49 -22.06 -1.84
CA GLU A 141 3.42 -21.58 -2.86
C GLU A 141 2.91 -20.23 -3.40
N ALA A 142 3.58 -19.14 -3.06
CA ALA A 142 3.20 -17.79 -3.50
C ALA A 142 3.90 -17.43 -4.81
N ILE A 143 3.13 -17.27 -5.88
CA ILE A 143 3.60 -16.75 -7.17
C ILE A 143 3.51 -15.22 -7.10
N LYS A 144 4.66 -14.54 -7.06
CA LYS A 144 4.70 -13.08 -7.01
C LYS A 144 4.37 -12.46 -8.36
N LEU A 145 3.30 -11.67 -8.41
CA LEU A 145 2.94 -10.80 -9.52
C LEU A 145 2.86 -9.35 -9.04
N ASN A 146 3.01 -8.39 -9.95
CA ASN A 146 2.93 -6.96 -9.62
C ASN A 146 1.55 -6.33 -9.93
N GLY A 147 0.68 -7.06 -10.60
CA GLY A 147 -0.68 -6.64 -10.97
C GLY A 147 -1.39 -7.71 -11.78
N SER A 148 -2.68 -7.49 -12.05
CA SER A 148 -3.54 -8.39 -12.86
C SER A 148 -3.55 -9.83 -12.31
N MET A 149 -3.66 -9.99 -10.99
CA MET A 149 -3.67 -11.29 -10.32
C MET A 149 -4.77 -12.21 -10.87
N GLU A 150 -5.89 -11.63 -11.29
CA GLU A 150 -7.07 -12.33 -11.82
C GLU A 150 -6.76 -13.12 -13.11
N LEU A 151 -5.70 -12.76 -13.84
CA LEU A 151 -5.26 -13.51 -15.02
C LEU A 151 -4.61 -14.86 -14.64
N ALA A 152 -3.98 -14.98 -13.49
CA ALA A 152 -3.28 -16.19 -13.11
C ALA A 152 -4.19 -17.43 -13.04
N PRO A 153 -5.42 -17.36 -12.50
CA PRO A 153 -6.38 -18.47 -12.55
C PRO A 153 -6.86 -18.79 -13.96
N SER A 154 -7.08 -17.79 -14.82
CA SER A 154 -7.56 -18.01 -16.19
C SER A 154 -6.50 -18.68 -17.08
N LEU A 155 -5.22 -18.48 -16.75
CA LEU A 155 -4.07 -19.06 -17.44
C LEU A 155 -3.56 -20.36 -16.76
N ASN A 156 -4.31 -20.91 -15.80
CA ASN A 156 -3.97 -22.13 -15.06
C ASN A 156 -2.62 -22.06 -14.29
N MET A 157 -2.11 -20.86 -13.96
CA MET A 157 -0.92 -20.72 -13.11
C MET A 157 -1.22 -21.10 -11.67
N CYS A 158 -2.41 -20.74 -11.20
CA CYS A 158 -2.95 -21.09 -9.88
C CYS A 158 -4.48 -21.06 -9.97
N ARG A 159 -5.15 -21.46 -8.90
CA ARG A 159 -6.62 -21.41 -8.83
C ARG A 159 -7.14 -20.36 -7.84
N ARG A 160 -6.24 -19.75 -7.10
CA ARG A 160 -6.51 -18.82 -6.00
C ARG A 160 -5.58 -17.62 -6.09
N ILE A 161 -6.07 -16.50 -5.64
CA ILE A 161 -5.28 -15.25 -5.55
C ILE A 161 -5.42 -14.63 -4.17
N VAL A 162 -4.42 -13.83 -3.79
CA VAL A 162 -4.50 -12.89 -2.66
C VAL A 162 -4.26 -11.50 -3.22
N ASP A 163 -5.28 -10.64 -3.16
CA ASP A 163 -5.19 -9.29 -3.70
C ASP A 163 -6.09 -8.31 -2.92
N LEU A 164 -5.90 -7.01 -3.19
CA LEU A 164 -6.72 -5.95 -2.62
C LEU A 164 -8.12 -5.94 -3.26
N VAL A 165 -9.12 -5.93 -2.41
CA VAL A 165 -10.52 -5.86 -2.80
C VAL A 165 -11.15 -4.59 -2.24
N SER A 166 -11.67 -3.74 -3.11
CA SER A 166 -12.48 -2.58 -2.72
C SER A 166 -13.97 -2.92 -2.89
N THR A 167 -14.45 -2.98 -4.12
CA THR A 167 -15.86 -3.30 -4.44
C THR A 167 -16.08 -4.76 -4.84
N GLY A 168 -15.03 -5.49 -5.18
CA GLY A 168 -15.09 -6.84 -5.70
C GLY A 168 -15.52 -6.95 -7.17
N ALA A 169 -15.71 -5.82 -7.87
CA ALA A 169 -16.15 -5.82 -9.27
C ALA A 169 -15.19 -6.57 -10.19
N THR A 170 -13.87 -6.37 -10.03
CA THR A 170 -12.83 -7.05 -10.82
C THR A 170 -12.86 -8.55 -10.60
N LEU A 171 -12.99 -9.02 -9.36
CA LEU A 171 -13.11 -10.44 -9.05
C LEU A 171 -14.32 -11.04 -9.75
N LYS A 172 -15.48 -10.36 -9.65
CA LYS A 172 -16.73 -10.83 -10.28
C LYS A 172 -16.62 -10.92 -11.79
N ALA A 173 -16.00 -9.92 -12.42
CA ALA A 173 -15.81 -9.89 -13.88
C ALA A 173 -14.91 -11.02 -14.38
N ASN A 174 -13.98 -11.51 -13.55
CA ASN A 174 -13.05 -12.60 -13.88
C ASN A 174 -13.47 -13.97 -13.31
N GLY A 175 -14.74 -14.13 -12.90
CA GLY A 175 -15.26 -15.43 -12.44
C GLY A 175 -14.74 -15.88 -11.06
N LEU A 176 -14.11 -14.97 -10.32
CA LEU A 176 -13.61 -15.20 -8.96
C LEU A 176 -14.68 -14.86 -7.91
N LYS A 177 -14.54 -15.46 -6.75
CA LYS A 177 -15.31 -15.15 -5.53
C LYS A 177 -14.33 -14.96 -4.39
N GLU A 178 -14.54 -13.90 -3.64
CA GLU A 178 -13.86 -13.70 -2.36
C GLU A 178 -14.27 -14.78 -1.37
N ILE A 179 -13.28 -15.31 -0.64
CA ILE A 179 -13.47 -16.44 0.30
C ILE A 179 -13.30 -15.94 1.72
N ASP A 180 -12.21 -15.17 1.95
CA ASP A 180 -11.83 -14.78 3.28
C ASP A 180 -11.11 -13.43 3.25
N GLU A 181 -11.28 -12.63 4.30
CA GLU A 181 -10.58 -11.37 4.51
C GLU A 181 -9.34 -11.60 5.38
N ILE A 182 -8.18 -11.25 4.86
CA ILE A 182 -6.92 -11.35 5.59
C ILE A 182 -6.74 -10.17 6.54
N MET A 183 -6.97 -8.95 6.03
CA MET A 183 -6.88 -7.72 6.81
C MET A 183 -7.58 -6.55 6.12
N LYS A 184 -8.08 -5.61 6.92
CA LYS A 184 -8.49 -4.29 6.44
C LYS A 184 -7.25 -3.45 6.16
N VAL A 185 -7.36 -2.58 5.18
CA VAL A 185 -6.24 -1.75 4.71
C VAL A 185 -6.70 -0.31 4.60
N GLN A 186 -5.90 0.57 5.15
CA GLN A 186 -5.94 2.01 4.94
C GLN A 186 -4.53 2.57 4.76
N SER A 187 -4.40 3.81 4.36
CA SER A 187 -3.10 4.45 4.22
C SER A 187 -2.61 5.05 5.52
N LYS A 188 -1.30 4.96 5.75
CA LYS A 188 -0.61 5.56 6.90
C LYS A 188 0.51 6.50 6.46
N LEU A 189 0.79 7.48 7.30
CA LEU A 189 2.02 8.25 7.22
C LEU A 189 3.15 7.37 7.77
N ILE A 190 4.21 7.22 6.98
CA ILE A 190 5.42 6.48 7.36
C ILE A 190 6.60 7.42 7.49
N ILE A 191 7.47 7.16 8.44
CA ILE A 191 8.61 8.00 8.79
C ILE A 191 9.85 7.12 8.93
N ASN A 192 10.98 7.58 8.40
CA ASN A 192 12.27 6.96 8.69
C ASN A 192 12.68 7.22 10.15
N ARG A 193 12.96 6.18 10.93
CA ARG A 193 13.29 6.29 12.37
C ARG A 193 14.52 7.15 12.65
N SER A 194 15.56 7.00 11.83
CA SER A 194 16.79 7.79 11.96
C SER A 194 16.57 9.24 11.60
N ALA A 195 15.80 9.52 10.55
CA ALA A 195 15.40 10.88 10.18
C ALA A 195 14.54 11.53 11.26
N PHE A 196 13.64 10.78 11.90
CA PHE A 196 12.82 11.28 13.00
C PHE A 196 13.67 11.74 14.18
N LYS A 197 14.74 11.01 14.52
CA LYS A 197 15.68 11.41 15.59
C LYS A 197 16.47 12.68 15.24
N THR A 198 16.90 12.82 13.98
CA THR A 198 17.78 13.92 13.56
C THR A 198 17.03 15.20 13.13
N ASN A 199 15.75 15.07 12.74
CA ASN A 199 14.90 16.17 12.26
C ASN A 199 13.57 16.25 13.03
N ASN A 200 13.55 15.85 14.29
CA ASN A 200 12.35 15.67 15.11
C ASN A 200 11.37 16.85 14.98
N ASN A 201 11.80 18.07 15.29
CA ASN A 201 10.92 19.24 15.29
C ASN A 201 10.22 19.48 13.93
N LYS A 202 10.96 19.32 12.82
CA LYS A 202 10.38 19.54 11.49
C LYS A 202 9.38 18.45 11.11
N ILE A 203 9.72 17.20 11.42
CA ILE A 203 8.86 16.05 11.12
C ILE A 203 7.62 16.08 11.99
N GLN A 204 7.77 16.46 13.28
CA GLN A 204 6.65 16.59 14.20
C GLN A 204 5.63 17.64 13.72
N ILE A 205 6.08 18.82 13.30
CA ILE A 205 5.20 19.88 12.75
C ILE A 205 4.40 19.34 11.55
N ILE A 206 5.07 18.68 10.61
CA ILE A 206 4.41 18.08 9.43
C ILE A 206 3.39 17.03 9.85
N MET A 207 3.75 16.16 10.79
CA MET A 207 2.91 15.09 11.30
C MET A 207 1.66 15.65 12.01
N ASP A 208 1.83 16.65 12.87
CA ASP A 208 0.73 17.26 13.63
C ASP A 208 -0.24 17.98 12.70
N GLU A 209 0.27 18.68 11.68
CA GLU A 209 -0.55 19.35 10.68
C GLU A 209 -1.38 18.33 9.87
N ILE A 210 -0.77 17.25 9.38
CA ILE A 210 -1.50 16.19 8.68
C ILE A 210 -2.54 15.55 9.62
N THR A 211 -2.17 15.22 10.85
CA THR A 211 -3.06 14.59 11.84
C THR A 211 -4.30 15.45 12.11
N SER A 212 -4.14 16.77 12.15
CA SER A 212 -5.26 17.71 12.37
C SER A 212 -6.26 17.73 11.21
N LEU A 213 -5.82 17.37 10.00
CA LEU A 213 -6.64 17.38 8.78
C LEU A 213 -7.35 16.05 8.48
N VAL A 214 -6.94 14.96 9.15
CA VAL A 214 -7.52 13.61 8.93
C VAL A 214 -8.46 13.16 10.04
N LYS A 215 -8.57 13.96 11.10
CA LYS A 215 -9.58 13.82 12.17
C LYS A 215 -10.92 14.38 11.70
#